data_b0047a60c7159cc2ca5f9bdcf1e9b26e
#
_entry.id   b0047a60c7159cc2ca5f9bdcf1e9b26e
#
_cell.length_a   1.000
_cell.length_b   1.000
_cell.length_c   1.000
_cell.angle_alpha   90.00
_cell.angle_beta   90.00
_cell.angle_gamma   90.00
#
_symmetry.space_group_name_H-M   'P 1'
#
loop_
_entity.id
_entity.type
_entity.pdbx_description
1 polymer ?
#
loop_
_entity_poly.entity_id
_entity_poly.type
_entity_poly.pdbx_seq_one_letter_code
_entity_poly.pdbx_strand_id
1 'polypeptide(L)'
;MQLAFHSATTMTCDLETDVAITQRAGFKALELWAEKIDRYLAVHTLVELKALLVTHHVLPLAINSIEFIAFQGSEFAQIKARLHELGKIAQAIDCPTIVVVPSPSPCRDIPWPDVLAEYVTVLRELSDIARSYAVKLSFEFLGFGWCSVRTPRAAQEIIQQVARDNVGLTVDTAHFYGGGGLLRELDQLDPARIFAFHLDDLEDTPKEAISDGTRLLPGLGVVPLDDICLRLKQIGYAGPCAIELFRPEYWHWDPLELAVKARQAALQVLSPHFQVE
;
A
#
# COMPACT_ATOMS: atom_id res chain seq x y z
N MET A 1 16.92 -1.80 1.20
CA MET A 1 15.48 -1.61 0.90
C MET A 1 15.02 -2.78 0.05
N GLN A 2 14.03 -3.53 0.49
CA GLN A 2 13.47 -4.64 -0.28
C GLN A 2 12.50 -4.09 -1.33
N LEU A 3 12.76 -4.38 -2.62
CA LEU A 3 11.90 -3.97 -3.71
C LEU A 3 10.87 -5.06 -4.02
N ALA A 4 9.60 -4.69 -4.04
CA ALA A 4 8.47 -5.56 -4.32
C ALA A 4 7.71 -5.13 -5.59
N PHE A 5 7.05 -6.10 -6.22
CA PHE A 5 6.01 -5.85 -7.20
C PHE A 5 4.65 -5.79 -6.51
N HIS A 6 3.70 -5.04 -7.06
CA HIS A 6 2.34 -4.99 -6.55
C HIS A 6 1.35 -5.59 -7.55
N SER A 7 0.48 -6.48 -7.08
CA SER A 7 -0.48 -7.23 -7.93
C SER A 7 -1.45 -6.35 -8.72
N ALA A 8 -1.77 -5.13 -8.24
CA ALA A 8 -2.63 -4.19 -8.97
C ALA A 8 -1.99 -3.67 -10.27
N THR A 9 -0.66 -3.69 -10.37
CA THR A 9 0.08 -3.29 -11.58
C THR A 9 -0.27 -4.19 -12.78
N THR A 10 -0.67 -5.44 -12.52
CA THR A 10 -1.14 -6.41 -13.52
C THR A 10 -2.57 -6.86 -13.20
N MET A 11 -3.49 -5.94 -12.96
CA MET A 11 -4.83 -6.18 -12.40
C MET A 11 -5.63 -7.27 -13.13
N THR A 12 -5.46 -7.40 -14.44
CA THR A 12 -6.17 -8.38 -15.27
C THR A 12 -5.60 -9.80 -15.20
N CYS A 13 -4.41 -9.97 -14.62
CA CYS A 13 -3.78 -11.27 -14.44
C CYS A 13 -4.34 -11.99 -13.19
N ASP A 14 -4.22 -13.32 -13.18
CA ASP A 14 -4.42 -14.13 -11.97
C ASP A 14 -3.21 -14.07 -11.03
N LEU A 15 -3.37 -14.61 -9.84
CA LEU A 15 -2.34 -14.57 -8.80
C LEU A 15 -1.12 -15.43 -9.15
N GLU A 16 -1.33 -16.57 -9.84
CA GLU A 16 -0.24 -17.44 -10.31
C GLU A 16 0.66 -16.71 -11.30
N THR A 17 0.06 -15.97 -12.22
CA THR A 17 0.80 -15.12 -13.15
C THR A 17 1.59 -14.05 -12.41
N ASP A 18 0.96 -13.35 -11.45
CA ASP A 18 1.65 -12.31 -10.66
C ASP A 18 2.87 -12.88 -9.92
N VAL A 19 2.74 -14.02 -9.27
CA VAL A 19 3.85 -14.69 -8.58
C VAL A 19 4.96 -15.10 -9.55
N ALA A 20 4.61 -15.67 -10.69
CA ALA A 20 5.58 -16.11 -11.70
C ALA A 20 6.35 -14.94 -12.32
N ILE A 21 5.67 -13.84 -12.68
CA ILE A 21 6.33 -12.65 -13.25
C ILE A 21 7.15 -11.87 -12.21
N THR A 22 6.72 -11.84 -10.96
CA THR A 22 7.49 -11.27 -9.85
C THR A 22 8.88 -11.89 -9.78
N GLN A 23 8.96 -13.23 -9.75
CA GLN A 23 10.23 -13.97 -9.77
C GLN A 23 11.02 -13.69 -11.05
N ARG A 24 10.38 -13.84 -12.22
CA ARG A 24 11.03 -13.73 -13.53
C ARG A 24 11.56 -12.32 -13.82
N ALA A 25 10.89 -11.28 -13.34
CA ALA A 25 11.35 -9.90 -13.43
C ALA A 25 12.46 -9.57 -12.43
N GLY A 26 12.77 -10.47 -11.49
CA GLY A 26 13.85 -10.33 -10.52
C GLY A 26 13.45 -9.61 -9.25
N PHE A 27 12.15 -9.49 -8.95
CA PHE A 27 11.69 -9.11 -7.63
C PHE A 27 11.75 -10.31 -6.67
N LYS A 28 11.91 -10.01 -5.37
CA LYS A 28 11.91 -11.05 -4.32
C LYS A 28 10.64 -11.03 -3.47
N ALA A 29 9.84 -9.99 -3.61
CA ALA A 29 8.62 -9.80 -2.83
C ALA A 29 7.46 -9.33 -3.69
N LEU A 30 6.25 -9.67 -3.26
CA LEU A 30 4.99 -9.29 -3.90
C LEU A 30 4.06 -8.71 -2.83
N GLU A 31 3.49 -7.56 -3.12
CA GLU A 31 2.32 -7.06 -2.42
C GLU A 31 1.07 -7.62 -3.10
N LEU A 32 0.28 -8.35 -2.33
CA LEU A 32 -0.81 -9.17 -2.83
C LEU A 32 -2.11 -8.37 -2.87
N TRP A 33 -2.80 -8.34 -4.00
CA TRP A 33 -4.14 -7.75 -4.09
C TRP A 33 -5.19 -8.71 -3.50
N ALA A 34 -5.95 -8.24 -2.51
CA ALA A 34 -6.86 -9.06 -1.72
C ALA A 34 -7.90 -9.83 -2.56
N GLU A 35 -8.47 -9.18 -3.59
CA GLU A 35 -9.45 -9.83 -4.47
C GLU A 35 -8.83 -10.94 -5.35
N LYS A 36 -7.54 -10.84 -5.69
CA LYS A 36 -6.85 -11.93 -6.41
C LYS A 36 -6.62 -13.13 -5.49
N ILE A 37 -6.34 -12.88 -4.21
CA ILE A 37 -6.30 -13.94 -3.20
C ILE A 37 -7.66 -14.63 -3.09
N ASP A 38 -8.74 -13.87 -3.01
CA ASP A 38 -10.11 -14.43 -2.92
C ASP A 38 -10.42 -15.29 -4.14
N ARG A 39 -10.13 -14.82 -5.34
CA ARG A 39 -10.31 -15.60 -6.58
C ARG A 39 -9.49 -16.88 -6.59
N TYR A 40 -8.24 -16.80 -6.15
CA TYR A 40 -7.38 -17.98 -6.05
C TYR A 40 -7.93 -18.99 -5.05
N LEU A 41 -8.31 -18.57 -3.85
CA LEU A 41 -8.81 -19.42 -2.79
C LEU A 41 -10.25 -19.96 -3.05
N ALA A 42 -10.96 -19.44 -4.05
CA ALA A 42 -12.23 -20.02 -4.49
C ALA A 42 -12.08 -21.43 -5.09
N VAL A 43 -10.88 -21.76 -5.58
CA VAL A 43 -10.57 -23.05 -6.26
C VAL A 43 -9.31 -23.74 -5.71
N HIS A 44 -8.58 -23.07 -4.82
CA HIS A 44 -7.35 -23.56 -4.19
C HIS A 44 -7.42 -23.42 -2.66
N THR A 45 -6.48 -24.05 -1.98
CA THR A 45 -6.33 -24.01 -0.52
C THR A 45 -5.26 -23.02 -0.07
N LEU A 46 -5.26 -22.65 1.21
CA LEU A 46 -4.18 -21.85 1.82
C LEU A 46 -2.82 -22.54 1.75
N VAL A 47 -2.79 -23.87 1.81
CA VAL A 47 -1.56 -24.66 1.69
C VAL A 47 -0.97 -24.51 0.29
N GLU A 48 -1.82 -24.56 -0.75
CA GLU A 48 -1.40 -24.34 -2.15
C GLU A 48 -0.94 -22.91 -2.39
N LEU A 49 -1.62 -21.90 -1.80
CA LEU A 49 -1.17 -20.51 -1.88
C LEU A 49 0.23 -20.34 -1.27
N LYS A 50 0.48 -20.89 -0.09
CA LYS A 50 1.81 -20.86 0.53
C LYS A 50 2.83 -21.60 -0.33
N ALA A 51 2.49 -22.76 -0.85
CA ALA A 51 3.35 -23.55 -1.72
C ALA A 51 3.70 -22.79 -3.02
N LEU A 52 2.75 -22.08 -3.62
CA LEU A 52 2.97 -21.24 -4.80
C LEU A 52 4.05 -20.19 -4.53
N LEU A 53 3.90 -19.42 -3.45
CA LEU A 53 4.87 -18.38 -3.05
C LEU A 53 6.26 -18.96 -2.76
N VAL A 54 6.32 -20.05 -2.01
CA VAL A 54 7.59 -20.72 -1.64
C VAL A 54 8.29 -21.30 -2.88
N THR A 55 7.56 -21.96 -3.77
CA THR A 55 8.12 -22.57 -5.00
C THR A 55 8.75 -21.52 -5.92
N HIS A 56 8.16 -20.33 -5.98
CA HIS A 56 8.68 -19.21 -6.75
C HIS A 56 9.67 -18.33 -5.99
N HIS A 57 9.97 -18.64 -4.71
CA HIS A 57 10.83 -17.81 -3.85
C HIS A 57 10.37 -16.36 -3.77
N VAL A 58 9.06 -16.14 -3.72
CA VAL A 58 8.43 -14.82 -3.60
C VAL A 58 7.93 -14.64 -2.17
N LEU A 59 8.40 -13.57 -1.50
CA LEU A 59 7.96 -13.21 -0.16
C LEU A 59 6.66 -12.40 -0.25
N PRO A 60 5.61 -12.74 0.52
CA PRO A 60 4.44 -11.88 0.64
C PRO A 60 4.78 -10.67 1.51
N LEU A 61 4.73 -9.47 0.92
CA LEU A 61 5.08 -8.23 1.61
C LEU A 61 3.93 -7.70 2.46
N ALA A 62 2.78 -7.55 1.81
CA ALA A 62 1.53 -7.11 2.42
C ALA A 62 0.36 -7.69 1.64
N ILE A 63 -0.84 -7.65 2.25
CA ILE A 63 -2.11 -7.83 1.57
C ILE A 63 -2.78 -6.46 1.45
N ASN A 64 -3.03 -6.00 0.25
CA ASN A 64 -3.68 -4.75 -0.10
C ASN A 64 -5.06 -5.06 -0.70
N SER A 65 -6.21 -4.60 -0.18
CA SER A 65 -6.37 -3.85 1.06
C SER A 65 -7.71 -4.17 1.76
N ILE A 66 -7.92 -3.59 2.92
CA ILE A 66 -9.26 -3.39 3.46
C ILE A 66 -9.62 -1.92 3.24
N GLU A 67 -10.61 -1.70 2.38
CA GLU A 67 -10.98 -0.35 1.96
C GLU A 67 -12.02 0.28 2.90
N PHE A 68 -11.94 1.62 3.02
CA PHE A 68 -12.97 2.46 3.64
C PHE A 68 -13.32 2.07 5.09
N ILE A 69 -12.29 2.03 5.95
CA ILE A 69 -12.41 1.45 7.32
C ILE A 69 -13.21 2.30 8.32
N ALA A 70 -13.50 3.57 8.03
CA ALA A 70 -14.14 4.52 8.97
C ALA A 70 -15.50 4.99 8.46
N PHE A 71 -16.31 5.59 9.33
CA PHE A 71 -17.64 6.12 9.04
C PHE A 71 -18.65 5.08 8.53
N GLN A 72 -18.44 3.81 8.84
CA GLN A 72 -19.23 2.69 8.32
C GLN A 72 -20.48 2.39 9.17
N GLY A 73 -20.61 2.98 10.36
CA GLY A 73 -21.75 2.71 11.23
C GLY A 73 -21.95 1.19 11.48
N SER A 74 -23.12 0.68 11.13
CA SER A 74 -23.43 -0.77 11.26
C SER A 74 -22.58 -1.67 10.37
N GLU A 75 -22.08 -1.16 9.23
CA GLU A 75 -21.26 -1.92 8.28
C GLU A 75 -19.83 -2.19 8.81
N PHE A 76 -19.41 -1.50 9.86
CA PHE A 76 -18.09 -1.73 10.48
C PHE A 76 -17.90 -3.20 10.93
N ALA A 77 -18.98 -3.92 11.22
CA ALA A 77 -18.92 -5.35 11.51
C ALA A 77 -18.37 -6.17 10.33
N GLN A 78 -18.65 -5.75 9.08
CA GLN A 78 -18.14 -6.41 7.86
C GLN A 78 -16.64 -6.15 7.70
N ILE A 79 -16.17 -4.93 7.99
CA ILE A 79 -14.73 -4.59 8.01
C ILE A 79 -13.98 -5.49 9.00
N LYS A 80 -14.52 -5.68 10.21
CA LYS A 80 -13.92 -6.58 11.20
C LYS A 80 -13.91 -8.03 10.73
N ALA A 81 -14.99 -8.50 10.13
CA ALA A 81 -15.06 -9.84 9.57
C ALA A 81 -14.03 -10.03 8.45
N ARG A 82 -13.90 -9.05 7.54
CA ARG A 82 -12.88 -9.07 6.48
C ARG A 82 -11.48 -9.12 7.04
N LEU A 83 -11.19 -8.36 8.09
CA LEU A 83 -9.88 -8.41 8.75
C LEU A 83 -9.60 -9.78 9.38
N HIS A 84 -10.61 -10.45 9.95
CA HIS A 84 -10.45 -11.81 10.44
C HIS A 84 -10.13 -12.81 9.32
N GLU A 85 -10.74 -12.66 8.15
CA GLU A 85 -10.46 -13.50 6.97
C GLU A 85 -9.04 -13.26 6.47
N LEU A 86 -8.68 -12.02 6.17
CA LEU A 86 -7.36 -11.67 5.67
C LEU A 86 -6.25 -11.95 6.71
N GLY A 87 -6.54 -11.78 8.00
CA GLY A 87 -5.61 -12.11 9.08
C GLY A 87 -5.26 -13.60 9.12
N LYS A 88 -6.24 -14.49 8.94
CA LYS A 88 -6.00 -15.94 8.81
C LYS A 88 -5.14 -16.28 7.59
N ILE A 89 -5.43 -15.63 6.46
CA ILE A 89 -4.66 -15.81 5.23
C ILE A 89 -3.23 -15.33 5.45
N ALA A 90 -3.05 -14.11 5.94
CA ALA A 90 -1.75 -13.50 6.20
C ALA A 90 -0.89 -14.38 7.14
N GLN A 91 -1.47 -14.87 8.23
CA GLN A 91 -0.80 -15.78 9.15
C GLN A 91 -0.39 -17.09 8.46
N ALA A 92 -1.26 -17.66 7.61
CA ALA A 92 -0.97 -18.93 6.93
C ALA A 92 0.18 -18.83 5.93
N ILE A 93 0.33 -17.68 5.25
CA ILE A 93 1.37 -17.45 4.23
C ILE A 93 2.58 -16.67 4.76
N ASP A 94 2.66 -16.41 6.07
CA ASP A 94 3.69 -15.59 6.72
C ASP A 94 3.76 -14.14 6.19
N CYS A 95 2.61 -13.57 5.80
CA CYS A 95 2.53 -12.18 5.37
C CYS A 95 2.44 -11.25 6.59
N PRO A 96 3.38 -10.30 6.77
CA PRO A 96 3.47 -9.53 8.00
C PRO A 96 2.48 -8.36 8.10
N THR A 97 1.87 -7.93 6.99
CA THR A 97 1.17 -6.64 6.93
C THR A 97 -0.14 -6.75 6.14
N ILE A 98 -1.16 -6.03 6.59
CA ILE A 98 -2.38 -5.76 5.82
C ILE A 98 -2.49 -4.24 5.68
N VAL A 99 -2.68 -3.76 4.45
CA VAL A 99 -2.94 -2.35 4.15
C VAL A 99 -4.41 -2.06 4.43
N VAL A 100 -4.67 -0.92 5.08
CA VAL A 100 -6.02 -0.42 5.34
C VAL A 100 -6.11 1.02 4.85
N VAL A 101 -7.19 1.37 4.17
CA VAL A 101 -7.33 2.70 3.56
C VAL A 101 -8.49 3.50 4.14
N PRO A 102 -8.39 4.83 4.14
CA PRO A 102 -9.41 5.72 4.66
C PRO A 102 -10.66 5.74 3.78
N SER A 103 -11.77 6.07 4.43
CA SER A 103 -13.07 6.24 3.79
C SER A 103 -13.20 7.60 3.10
N PRO A 104 -14.15 7.74 2.17
CA PRO A 104 -14.62 9.03 1.73
C PRO A 104 -15.04 9.91 2.92
N SER A 105 -14.89 11.22 2.77
CA SER A 105 -15.38 12.15 3.77
C SER A 105 -16.92 12.05 3.87
N PRO A 106 -17.50 11.83 5.06
CA PRO A 106 -18.94 11.63 5.20
C PRO A 106 -19.75 12.89 4.86
N CYS A 107 -19.13 14.07 4.95
CA CYS A 107 -19.66 15.34 4.51
C CYS A 107 -18.52 16.30 4.18
N ARG A 108 -18.85 17.39 3.45
CA ARG A 108 -17.85 18.33 2.92
C ARG A 108 -17.03 19.01 4.03
N ASP A 109 -17.65 19.33 5.15
CA ASP A 109 -17.09 20.19 6.19
C ASP A 109 -17.01 19.48 7.55
N ILE A 110 -16.69 18.17 7.56
CA ILE A 110 -16.47 17.46 8.82
C ILE A 110 -15.27 18.04 9.55
N PRO A 111 -15.39 18.39 10.84
CA PRO A 111 -14.27 18.89 11.62
C PRO A 111 -13.17 17.85 11.77
N TRP A 112 -11.89 18.26 11.61
CA TRP A 112 -10.75 17.36 11.78
C TRP A 112 -10.74 16.57 13.09
N PRO A 113 -11.09 17.15 14.27
CA PRO A 113 -11.16 16.39 15.51
C PRO A 113 -12.12 15.20 15.47
N ASP A 114 -13.23 15.30 14.71
CA ASP A 114 -14.20 14.21 14.58
C ASP A 114 -13.66 13.11 13.65
N VAL A 115 -12.96 13.48 12.56
CA VAL A 115 -12.25 12.54 11.70
C VAL A 115 -11.20 11.79 12.50
N LEU A 116 -10.38 12.51 13.25
CA LEU A 116 -9.32 11.96 14.07
C LEU A 116 -9.86 10.98 15.13
N ALA A 117 -10.93 11.36 15.86
CA ALA A 117 -11.54 10.51 16.87
C ALA A 117 -12.10 9.21 16.29
N GLU A 118 -12.75 9.29 15.13
CA GLU A 118 -13.27 8.13 14.42
C GLU A 118 -12.14 7.16 14.04
N TYR A 119 -11.10 7.63 13.34
CA TYR A 119 -9.98 6.76 12.94
C TYR A 119 -9.22 6.18 14.12
N VAL A 120 -9.04 6.94 15.20
CA VAL A 120 -8.40 6.42 16.43
C VAL A 120 -9.21 5.27 17.01
N THR A 121 -10.53 5.39 17.05
CA THR A 121 -11.43 4.35 17.57
C THR A 121 -11.37 3.10 16.67
N VAL A 122 -11.58 3.27 15.38
CA VAL A 122 -11.59 2.19 14.39
C VAL A 122 -10.26 1.45 14.36
N LEU A 123 -9.14 2.16 14.23
CA LEU A 123 -7.82 1.54 14.13
C LEU A 123 -7.39 0.84 15.42
N ARG A 124 -7.85 1.26 16.60
CA ARG A 124 -7.62 0.52 17.84
C ARG A 124 -8.33 -0.82 17.83
N GLU A 125 -9.61 -0.86 17.46
CA GLU A 125 -10.36 -2.11 17.37
C GLU A 125 -9.74 -3.06 16.32
N LEU A 126 -9.42 -2.54 15.13
CA LEU A 126 -8.79 -3.33 14.07
C LEU A 126 -7.38 -3.81 14.48
N SER A 127 -6.61 -3.00 15.19
CA SER A 127 -5.30 -3.37 15.73
C SER A 127 -5.37 -4.58 16.66
N ASP A 128 -6.36 -4.61 17.56
CA ASP A 128 -6.54 -5.71 18.51
C ASP A 128 -6.89 -7.02 17.77
N ILE A 129 -7.67 -6.96 16.68
CA ILE A 129 -7.95 -8.10 15.80
C ILE A 129 -6.67 -8.55 15.06
N ALA A 130 -5.97 -7.63 14.40
CA ALA A 130 -4.75 -7.93 13.64
C ALA A 130 -3.66 -8.57 14.51
N ARG A 131 -3.53 -8.11 15.77
CA ARG A 131 -2.59 -8.67 16.76
C ARG A 131 -2.84 -10.14 17.04
N SER A 132 -4.10 -10.61 16.99
CA SER A 132 -4.41 -12.03 17.21
C SER A 132 -3.86 -12.95 16.11
N TYR A 133 -3.50 -12.40 14.96
CA TYR A 133 -2.87 -13.09 13.84
C TYR A 133 -1.37 -12.77 13.69
N ALA A 134 -0.80 -12.01 14.62
CA ALA A 134 0.58 -11.48 14.53
C ALA A 134 0.82 -10.59 13.29
N VAL A 135 -0.20 -9.87 12.83
CA VAL A 135 -0.17 -9.02 11.64
C VAL A 135 -0.15 -7.55 12.04
N LYS A 136 0.57 -6.75 11.25
CA LYS A 136 0.57 -5.29 11.33
C LYS A 136 -0.50 -4.69 10.41
N LEU A 137 -1.03 -3.53 10.77
CA LEU A 137 -1.89 -2.70 9.91
C LEU A 137 -1.08 -1.52 9.38
N SER A 138 -0.99 -1.38 8.08
CA SER A 138 -0.39 -0.24 7.41
C SER A 138 -1.49 0.69 6.91
N PHE A 139 -1.65 1.84 7.57
CA PHE A 139 -2.66 2.82 7.21
C PHE A 139 -2.11 3.71 6.09
N GLU A 140 -2.75 3.67 4.94
CA GLU A 140 -2.40 4.44 3.77
C GLU A 140 -3.31 5.66 3.67
N PHE A 141 -2.76 6.87 3.58
CA PHE A 141 -3.54 8.06 3.24
C PHE A 141 -3.75 8.11 1.72
N LEU A 142 -4.96 8.55 1.28
CA LEU A 142 -5.29 8.64 -0.14
C LEU A 142 -5.40 10.09 -0.59
N GLY A 143 -4.60 10.50 -1.58
CA GLY A 143 -4.50 11.89 -2.06
C GLY A 143 -5.74 12.43 -2.78
N PHE A 144 -6.78 11.65 -2.95
CA PHE A 144 -7.99 12.02 -3.69
C PHE A 144 -8.83 13.08 -2.98
N GLY A 145 -9.46 13.97 -3.76
CA GLY A 145 -10.26 15.07 -3.24
C GLY A 145 -11.47 14.66 -2.37
N TRP A 146 -11.95 13.45 -2.55
CA TRP A 146 -13.08 12.89 -1.80
C TRP A 146 -12.67 12.22 -0.47
N CYS A 147 -11.37 11.91 -0.28
CA CYS A 147 -10.90 11.14 0.87
C CYS A 147 -10.84 11.98 2.15
N SER A 148 -11.14 11.36 3.29
CA SER A 148 -11.13 12.01 4.60
C SER A 148 -9.73 12.19 5.20
N VAL A 149 -8.73 11.38 4.78
CA VAL A 149 -7.32 11.47 5.22
C VAL A 149 -6.41 11.46 3.99
N ARG A 150 -5.81 12.62 3.68
CA ARG A 150 -5.17 12.87 2.38
C ARG A 150 -3.67 13.13 2.42
N THR A 151 -3.10 13.34 3.60
CA THR A 151 -1.70 13.77 3.73
C THR A 151 -0.93 12.94 4.75
N PRO A 152 0.40 12.85 4.63
CA PRO A 152 1.25 12.19 5.62
C PRO A 152 1.05 12.73 7.03
N ARG A 153 0.92 14.05 7.17
CA ARG A 153 0.69 14.71 8.47
C ARG A 153 -0.60 14.24 9.13
N ALA A 154 -1.71 14.21 8.39
CA ALA A 154 -2.99 13.77 8.92
C ALA A 154 -2.94 12.30 9.36
N ALA A 155 -2.36 11.44 8.53
CA ALA A 155 -2.21 10.02 8.83
C ALA A 155 -1.28 9.80 10.04
N GLN A 156 -0.18 10.53 10.14
CA GLN A 156 0.73 10.45 11.28
C GLN A 156 0.07 10.87 12.59
N GLU A 157 -0.72 11.94 12.59
CA GLU A 157 -1.45 12.39 13.79
C GLU A 157 -2.40 11.28 14.29
N ILE A 158 -3.09 10.61 13.37
CA ILE A 158 -3.94 9.45 13.68
C ILE A 158 -3.10 8.34 14.31
N ILE A 159 -2.02 7.91 13.68
CA ILE A 159 -1.17 6.81 14.17
C ILE A 159 -0.60 7.11 15.55
N GLN A 160 -0.16 8.33 15.78
CA GLN A 160 0.34 8.78 17.09
C GLN A 160 -0.73 8.66 18.18
N GLN A 161 -1.97 9.04 17.88
CA GLN A 161 -3.07 8.94 18.84
C GLN A 161 -3.61 7.51 19.00
N VAL A 162 -3.56 6.69 17.94
CA VAL A 162 -3.86 5.24 18.04
C VAL A 162 -2.95 4.58 19.07
N ALA A 163 -1.67 4.93 19.10
CA ALA A 163 -0.67 4.47 20.06
C ALA A 163 -0.61 2.93 20.18
N ARG A 164 -0.62 2.22 19.04
CA ARG A 164 -0.44 0.77 18.92
C ARG A 164 0.83 0.47 18.12
N ASP A 165 1.64 -0.47 18.58
CA ASP A 165 2.92 -0.85 17.95
C ASP A 165 2.74 -1.59 16.61
N ASN A 166 1.61 -2.26 16.42
CA ASN A 166 1.26 -2.95 15.20
C ASN A 166 0.43 -2.10 14.21
N VAL A 167 0.34 -0.78 14.39
CA VAL A 167 -0.28 0.15 13.45
C VAL A 167 0.76 1.16 12.98
N GLY A 168 0.93 1.25 11.67
CA GLY A 168 1.89 2.17 11.03
C GLY A 168 1.32 2.75 9.74
N LEU A 169 2.18 3.28 8.90
CA LEU A 169 1.83 4.00 7.68
C LEU A 169 2.28 3.26 6.43
N THR A 170 1.49 3.36 5.38
CA THR A 170 1.94 3.29 3.99
C THR A 170 2.14 4.72 3.48
N VAL A 171 3.31 4.99 2.92
CA VAL A 171 3.60 6.24 2.22
C VAL A 171 3.58 5.95 0.73
N ASP A 172 2.63 6.55 0.02
CA ASP A 172 2.47 6.42 -1.43
C ASP A 172 2.81 7.74 -2.11
N THR A 173 3.60 7.69 -3.19
CA THR A 173 4.13 8.88 -3.87
C THR A 173 3.05 9.63 -4.65
N ALA A 174 2.12 8.94 -5.33
CA ALA A 174 0.99 9.57 -6.02
C ALA A 174 0.02 10.22 -5.02
N HIS A 175 -0.28 9.51 -3.94
CA HIS A 175 -1.14 10.05 -2.89
C HIS A 175 -0.50 11.21 -2.13
N PHE A 176 0.81 11.15 -1.91
CA PHE A 176 1.56 12.30 -1.37
C PHE A 176 1.38 13.54 -2.24
N TYR A 177 1.62 13.40 -3.55
CA TYR A 177 1.51 14.51 -4.49
C TYR A 177 0.06 14.99 -4.67
N GLY A 178 -0.87 14.07 -4.89
CA GLY A 178 -2.30 14.35 -5.09
C GLY A 178 -2.97 14.99 -3.88
N GLY A 179 -2.60 14.56 -2.68
CA GLY A 179 -3.08 15.11 -1.43
C GLY A 179 -2.52 16.51 -1.09
N GLY A 180 -1.51 16.96 -1.82
CA GLY A 180 -0.79 18.20 -1.52
C GLY A 180 0.16 18.09 -0.33
N GLY A 181 0.71 16.91 -0.10
CA GLY A 181 1.71 16.65 0.92
C GLY A 181 2.93 17.55 0.76
N LEU A 182 3.51 17.96 1.86
CA LEU A 182 4.68 18.81 1.90
C LEU A 182 5.90 17.98 2.31
N LEU A 183 7.03 18.13 1.61
CA LEU A 183 8.26 17.38 1.89
C LEU A 183 8.66 17.42 3.38
N ARG A 184 8.49 18.56 4.06
CA ARG A 184 8.76 18.70 5.49
C ARG A 184 7.86 17.82 6.39
N GLU A 185 6.74 17.32 5.88
CA GLU A 185 5.89 16.38 6.62
C GLU A 185 6.53 15.00 6.68
N LEU A 186 7.27 14.61 5.63
CA LEU A 186 8.04 13.37 5.63
C LEU A 186 9.16 13.39 6.66
N ASP A 187 9.77 14.56 6.92
CA ASP A 187 10.84 14.71 7.91
C ASP A 187 10.36 14.42 9.35
N GLN A 188 9.04 14.46 9.58
CA GLN A 188 8.45 14.24 10.89
C GLN A 188 7.98 12.78 11.09
N LEU A 189 8.02 11.95 10.06
CA LEU A 189 7.60 10.56 10.16
C LEU A 189 8.59 9.74 10.99
N ASP A 190 8.05 8.82 11.80
CA ASP A 190 8.85 7.80 12.46
C ASP A 190 9.14 6.66 11.46
N PRO A 191 10.39 6.45 11.03
CA PRO A 191 10.71 5.42 10.05
C PRO A 191 10.36 4.00 10.53
N ALA A 192 10.34 3.77 11.85
CA ALA A 192 9.93 2.48 12.41
C ALA A 192 8.41 2.24 12.30
N ARG A 193 7.66 3.27 11.96
CA ARG A 193 6.21 3.22 11.74
C ARG A 193 5.81 3.28 10.27
N ILE A 194 6.74 3.39 9.34
CA ILE A 194 6.47 3.24 7.91
C ILE A 194 6.63 1.76 7.57
N PHE A 195 5.50 1.07 7.34
CA PHE A 195 5.49 -0.37 7.09
C PHE A 195 5.55 -0.72 5.62
N ALA A 196 5.13 0.21 4.75
CA ALA A 196 5.26 0.10 3.29
C ALA A 196 5.52 1.48 2.66
N PHE A 197 6.21 1.47 1.53
CA PHE A 197 6.40 2.63 0.66
C PHE A 197 5.95 2.23 -0.74
N HIS A 198 4.95 2.93 -1.30
CA HIS A 198 4.48 2.72 -2.66
C HIS A 198 5.15 3.75 -3.57
N LEU A 199 5.80 3.24 -4.60
CA LEU A 199 6.53 4.03 -5.57
C LEU A 199 5.83 3.99 -6.93
N ASP A 200 5.38 5.13 -7.35
CA ASP A 200 4.74 5.41 -8.62
C ASP A 200 4.99 6.87 -9.01
N ASP A 201 4.52 7.26 -10.17
CA ASP A 201 4.56 8.63 -10.65
C ASP A 201 3.17 9.02 -11.19
N LEU A 202 2.97 10.27 -11.56
CA LEU A 202 1.69 10.78 -12.05
C LEU A 202 1.86 11.60 -13.32
N GLU A 203 0.87 11.53 -14.20
CA GLU A 203 0.73 12.45 -15.31
C GLU A 203 0.64 13.90 -14.82
N ASP A 204 1.09 14.86 -15.65
CA ASP A 204 0.90 16.29 -15.40
C ASP A 204 -0.57 16.66 -15.62
N THR A 205 -1.38 16.44 -14.60
CA THR A 205 -2.80 16.71 -14.58
C THR A 205 -3.18 17.59 -13.40
N PRO A 206 -4.28 18.39 -13.52
CA PRO A 206 -4.80 19.11 -12.36
C PRO A 206 -5.06 18.16 -11.18
N LYS A 207 -4.76 18.59 -9.95
CA LYS A 207 -4.89 17.74 -8.75
C LYS A 207 -6.28 17.16 -8.55
N GLU A 208 -7.30 17.88 -8.99
CA GLU A 208 -8.71 17.47 -8.94
C GLU A 208 -9.05 16.35 -9.92
N ALA A 209 -8.22 16.15 -10.94
CA ALA A 209 -8.38 15.11 -11.98
C ALA A 209 -7.48 13.89 -11.73
N ILE A 210 -6.64 13.93 -10.69
CA ILE A 210 -5.79 12.79 -10.32
C ILE A 210 -6.67 11.61 -9.88
N SER A 211 -6.38 10.46 -10.47
CA SER A 211 -6.99 9.17 -10.17
C SER A 211 -5.95 8.08 -10.29
N ASP A 212 -6.26 6.87 -9.83
CA ASP A 212 -5.36 5.73 -9.99
C ASP A 212 -4.96 5.46 -11.44
N GLY A 213 -5.87 5.74 -12.40
CA GLY A 213 -5.60 5.59 -13.83
C GLY A 213 -4.57 6.58 -14.39
N THR A 214 -4.20 7.63 -13.66
CA THR A 214 -3.17 8.60 -14.05
C THR A 214 -1.76 8.23 -13.57
N ARG A 215 -1.61 7.10 -12.86
CA ARG A 215 -0.31 6.62 -12.39
C ARG A 215 0.60 6.22 -13.55
N LEU A 216 1.88 6.51 -13.40
CA LEU A 216 2.94 6.20 -14.36
C LEU A 216 4.05 5.38 -13.71
N LEU A 217 4.83 4.70 -14.54
CA LEU A 217 6.10 4.11 -14.11
C LEU A 217 6.96 5.19 -13.44
N PRO A 218 7.67 4.88 -12.34
CA PRO A 218 8.50 5.84 -11.61
C PRO A 218 9.49 6.58 -12.53
N GLY A 219 9.52 7.91 -12.38
CA GLY A 219 10.38 8.80 -13.17
C GLY A 219 9.84 9.21 -14.52
N LEU A 220 8.60 8.86 -14.87
CA LEU A 220 7.97 9.28 -16.11
C LEU A 220 6.95 10.42 -15.95
N GLY A 221 6.75 10.91 -14.75
CA GLY A 221 5.75 11.92 -14.44
C GLY A 221 6.29 13.14 -13.73
N VAL A 222 5.44 13.73 -12.87
CA VAL A 222 5.70 15.03 -12.23
C VAL A 222 5.90 14.93 -10.71
N VAL A 223 5.80 13.76 -10.13
CA VAL A 223 6.00 13.58 -8.69
C VAL A 223 7.49 13.83 -8.34
N PRO A 224 7.81 14.61 -7.30
CA PRO A 224 9.21 14.90 -6.94
C PRO A 224 9.86 13.70 -6.22
N LEU A 225 10.01 12.57 -6.95
CA LEU A 225 10.47 11.29 -6.41
C LEU A 225 11.86 11.36 -5.77
N ASP A 226 12.78 12.12 -6.37
CA ASP A 226 14.13 12.29 -5.83
C ASP A 226 14.10 12.94 -4.44
N ASP A 227 13.33 14.02 -4.29
CA ASP A 227 13.15 14.72 -3.01
C ASP A 227 12.47 13.83 -1.97
N ILE A 228 11.43 13.08 -2.35
CA ILE A 228 10.73 12.14 -1.45
C ILE A 228 11.69 11.06 -0.97
N CYS A 229 12.41 10.41 -1.88
CA CYS A 229 13.40 9.38 -1.56
C CYS A 229 14.52 9.92 -0.65
N LEU A 230 15.00 11.15 -0.93
CA LEU A 230 16.00 11.82 -0.09
C LEU A 230 15.50 12.01 1.34
N ARG A 231 14.23 12.47 1.53
CA ARG A 231 13.64 12.66 2.87
C ARG A 231 13.48 11.35 3.61
N LEU A 232 12.94 10.33 2.94
CA LEU A 232 12.80 8.99 3.54
C LEU A 232 14.16 8.41 3.97
N LYS A 233 15.20 8.58 3.13
CA LYS A 233 16.58 8.22 3.50
C LYS A 233 17.07 8.97 4.72
N GLN A 234 16.85 10.31 4.77
CA GLN A 234 17.32 11.17 5.85
C GLN A 234 16.72 10.81 7.21
N ILE A 235 15.47 10.41 7.24
CA ILE A 235 14.84 9.92 8.48
C ILE A 235 15.26 8.48 8.83
N GLY A 236 16.03 7.80 7.97
CA GLY A 236 16.52 6.44 8.22
C GLY A 236 15.56 5.34 7.77
N TYR A 237 14.61 5.63 6.86
CA TYR A 237 13.76 4.57 6.32
C TYR A 237 14.58 3.58 5.48
N ALA A 238 14.43 2.30 5.80
CA ALA A 238 15.07 1.19 5.09
C ALA A 238 14.11 0.01 4.87
N GLY A 239 12.82 0.26 5.06
CA GLY A 239 11.75 -0.72 4.88
C GLY A 239 11.51 -1.10 3.42
N PRO A 240 10.43 -1.85 3.15
CA PRO A 240 10.10 -2.31 1.82
C PRO A 240 9.51 -1.21 0.94
N CYS A 241 9.68 -1.36 -0.39
CA CYS A 241 9.08 -0.50 -1.40
C CYS A 241 8.37 -1.37 -2.43
N ALA A 242 7.09 -1.11 -2.72
CA ALA A 242 6.33 -1.78 -3.76
C ALA A 242 5.99 -0.80 -4.90
N ILE A 243 5.95 -1.32 -6.14
CA ILE A 243 5.57 -0.53 -7.31
C ILE A 243 4.10 -0.78 -7.57
N GLU A 244 3.27 0.24 -7.32
CA GLU A 244 1.82 0.16 -7.37
C GLU A 244 1.24 1.01 -8.50
N LEU A 245 0.76 0.34 -9.57
CA LEU A 245 0.25 1.02 -10.75
C LEU A 245 -1.16 0.52 -11.11
N PHE A 246 -2.17 1.38 -10.92
CA PHE A 246 -3.56 1.08 -11.30
C PHE A 246 -3.91 1.65 -12.69
N ARG A 247 -2.95 1.62 -13.61
CA ARG A 247 -3.13 2.20 -14.95
C ARG A 247 -3.73 1.18 -15.92
N PRO A 248 -4.99 1.38 -16.42
CA PRO A 248 -5.62 0.43 -17.35
C PRO A 248 -4.85 0.22 -18.64
N GLU A 249 -4.11 1.23 -19.13
CA GLU A 249 -3.25 1.12 -20.30
C GLU A 249 -2.17 0.05 -20.12
N TYR A 250 -1.55 -0.03 -18.94
CA TYR A 250 -0.52 -1.01 -18.64
C TYR A 250 -1.07 -2.43 -18.53
N TRP A 251 -2.33 -2.61 -18.17
CA TRP A 251 -2.95 -3.95 -18.09
C TRP A 251 -3.11 -4.65 -19.44
N HIS A 252 -2.88 -3.93 -20.56
CA HIS A 252 -2.86 -4.48 -21.92
C HIS A 252 -1.46 -4.88 -22.39
N TRP A 253 -0.41 -4.55 -21.63
CA TRP A 253 0.96 -4.95 -21.95
C TRP A 253 1.20 -6.42 -21.64
N ASP A 254 2.28 -7.00 -22.20
CA ASP A 254 2.78 -8.28 -21.68
C ASP A 254 3.15 -8.10 -20.20
N PRO A 255 2.60 -8.90 -19.29
CA PRO A 255 2.77 -8.68 -17.86
C PRO A 255 4.21 -8.82 -17.37
N LEU A 256 5.02 -9.69 -18.03
CA LEU A 256 6.44 -9.81 -17.70
C LEU A 256 7.22 -8.59 -18.19
N GLU A 257 6.94 -8.11 -19.39
CA GLU A 257 7.56 -6.89 -19.92
C GLU A 257 7.26 -5.69 -19.03
N LEU A 258 6.00 -5.55 -18.56
CA LEU A 258 5.61 -4.52 -17.63
C LEU A 258 6.37 -4.62 -16.31
N ALA A 259 6.44 -5.82 -15.71
CA ALA A 259 7.14 -6.03 -14.44
C ALA A 259 8.66 -5.72 -14.57
N VAL A 260 9.29 -6.10 -15.68
CA VAL A 260 10.71 -5.78 -15.95
C VAL A 260 10.91 -4.27 -16.07
N LYS A 261 10.06 -3.57 -16.83
CA LYS A 261 10.13 -2.11 -16.97
C LYS A 261 9.88 -1.38 -15.65
N ALA A 262 8.90 -1.85 -14.89
CA ALA A 262 8.59 -1.30 -13.55
C ALA A 262 9.80 -1.42 -12.62
N ARG A 263 10.45 -2.59 -12.59
CA ARG A 263 11.68 -2.78 -11.81
C ARG A 263 12.81 -1.87 -12.25
N GLN A 264 13.03 -1.74 -13.55
CA GLN A 264 14.09 -0.87 -14.09
C GLN A 264 13.84 0.61 -13.71
N ALA A 265 12.60 1.09 -13.89
CA ALA A 265 12.20 2.43 -13.52
C ALA A 265 12.40 2.70 -12.02
N ALA A 266 11.95 1.78 -11.16
CA ALA A 266 12.14 1.91 -9.72
C ALA A 266 13.62 1.92 -9.32
N LEU A 267 14.45 1.08 -9.90
CA LEU A 267 15.88 1.07 -9.63
C LEU A 267 16.57 2.37 -10.02
N GLN A 268 16.16 3.03 -11.10
CA GLN A 268 16.70 4.33 -11.50
C GLN A 268 16.40 5.40 -10.45
N VAL A 269 15.20 5.39 -9.86
CA VAL A 269 14.78 6.34 -8.83
C VAL A 269 15.41 6.02 -7.46
N LEU A 270 15.42 4.75 -7.07
CA LEU A 270 15.79 4.35 -5.72
C LEU A 270 17.31 4.23 -5.49
N SER A 271 18.07 3.76 -6.49
CA SER A 271 19.49 3.43 -6.31
C SER A 271 20.40 4.62 -5.91
N PRO A 272 20.09 5.89 -6.23
CA PRO A 272 20.85 7.03 -5.71
C PRO A 272 20.69 7.21 -4.19
N HIS A 273 19.61 6.71 -3.63
CA HIS A 273 19.25 6.93 -2.23
C HIS A 273 19.40 5.70 -1.38
N PHE A 274 19.11 4.52 -1.92
CA PHE A 274 18.97 3.27 -1.15
C PHE A 274 19.80 2.14 -1.77
N GLN A 275 20.25 1.24 -0.89
CA GLN A 275 20.74 -0.05 -1.33
C GLN A 275 19.52 -0.95 -1.57
N VAL A 276 19.24 -1.28 -2.84
CA VAL A 276 18.03 -2.01 -3.25
C VAL A 276 18.36 -3.48 -3.47
N GLU A 277 17.54 -4.36 -2.88
CA GLU A 277 17.67 -5.82 -2.97
C GLU A 277 16.49 -6.46 -3.72
#